data_95cdc1f8c8c7851507d9cf7d254c872b
#
_entry.id   95cdc1f8c8c7851507d9cf7d254c872b
#
_cell.length_a   1.000
_cell.length_b   1.000
_cell.length_c   1.000
_cell.angle_alpha   90.00
_cell.angle_beta   90.00
_cell.angle_gamma   90.00
#
_symmetry.space_group_name_H-M   'P 1'
#
loop_
_entity.id
_entity.type
_entity.pdbx_description
1 polymer ?
#
loop_
_entity_poly.entity_id
_entity_poly.type
_entity_poly.pdbx_seq_one_letter_code
_entity_poly.pdbx_strand_id
1 'polypeptide(L)'
;MRDLETHDIYASFILVASIFGLAVSAAFLGKPDPFVAASNERRVIIAFAYDLVCIVGMLAVLFPVACSQILGIRALPTEASQERGIRATRFMSVQILHGHHPLESTKRHELLIMERSFCATCYGLLAGAVLSLVTVTVFGLSGWSVWTDTHPAYFMYLLGVSGVIVGLSQVLMPSIRARARFALSFLFVVGTGLMLLSTDLLTANLGADLFVVLLAVFWLLSRISLSHRS
;
A
#
# COMPACT_ATOMS: atom_id res chain seq x y z
N MET A 1 0.45 26.65 12.94
CA MET A 1 -0.88 26.25 13.44
C MET A 1 -1.78 25.74 12.32
N ARG A 2 -2.01 26.48 11.21
CA ARG A 2 -2.91 26.01 10.13
C ARG A 2 -2.50 24.67 9.49
N ASP A 3 -1.21 24.39 9.35
CA ASP A 3 -0.72 23.16 8.68
C ASP A 3 -0.95 21.89 9.54
N LEU A 4 -0.92 22.01 10.88
CA LEU A 4 -1.23 20.90 11.79
C LEU A 4 -2.72 20.53 11.74
N GLU A 5 -3.62 21.51 11.75
CA GLU A 5 -5.07 21.27 11.64
C GLU A 5 -5.44 20.60 10.30
N THR A 6 -4.83 21.00 9.19
CA THR A 6 -5.10 20.39 7.87
C THR A 6 -4.60 18.97 7.79
N HIS A 7 -3.47 18.63 8.43
CA HIS A 7 -2.95 17.26 8.48
C HIS A 7 -3.89 16.33 9.27
N ASP A 8 -4.37 16.79 10.43
CA ASP A 8 -5.26 15.99 11.30
C ASP A 8 -6.63 15.74 10.64
N ILE A 9 -7.19 16.75 9.96
CA ILE A 9 -8.44 16.59 9.20
C ILE A 9 -8.25 15.56 8.08
N TYR A 10 -7.15 15.62 7.34
CA TYR A 10 -6.88 14.69 6.25
C TYR A 10 -6.63 13.26 6.74
N ALA A 11 -5.89 13.10 7.83
CA ALA A 11 -5.65 11.81 8.48
C ALA A 11 -6.98 11.20 8.97
N SER A 12 -7.83 12.00 9.59
CA SER A 12 -9.17 11.58 10.05
C SER A 12 -10.06 11.15 8.88
N PHE A 13 -10.04 11.89 7.77
CA PHE A 13 -10.78 11.52 6.56
C PHE A 13 -10.34 10.17 6.01
N ILE A 14 -9.03 9.93 5.91
CA ILE A 14 -8.49 8.65 5.43
C ILE A 14 -8.94 7.50 6.33
N LEU A 15 -8.91 7.69 7.65
CA LEU A 15 -9.32 6.66 8.61
C LEU A 15 -10.81 6.34 8.49
N VAL A 16 -11.66 7.35 8.44
CA VAL A 16 -13.12 7.17 8.29
C VAL A 16 -13.44 6.49 6.96
N ALA A 17 -12.84 6.94 5.86
CA ALA A 17 -13.02 6.33 4.55
C ALA A 17 -12.51 4.89 4.51
N SER A 18 -11.41 4.58 5.21
CA SER A 18 -10.88 3.22 5.33
C SER A 18 -11.79 2.31 6.13
N ILE A 19 -12.32 2.77 7.26
CA ILE A 19 -13.27 2.00 8.08
C ILE A 19 -14.52 1.69 7.25
N PHE A 20 -15.05 2.71 6.56
CA PHE A 20 -16.21 2.52 5.67
C PHE A 20 -15.90 1.53 4.55
N GLY A 21 -14.76 1.66 3.88
CA GLY A 21 -14.33 0.74 2.83
C GLY A 21 -14.17 -0.70 3.32
N LEU A 22 -13.60 -0.91 4.50
CA LEU A 22 -13.49 -2.23 5.12
C LEU A 22 -14.87 -2.81 5.48
N ALA A 23 -15.79 -2.00 5.99
CA ALA A 23 -17.15 -2.42 6.31
C ALA A 23 -17.91 -2.83 5.04
N VAL A 24 -17.79 -2.08 3.95
CA VAL A 24 -18.40 -2.42 2.64
C VAL A 24 -17.77 -3.70 2.08
N SER A 25 -16.45 -3.85 2.15
CA SER A 25 -15.77 -5.09 1.74
C SER A 25 -16.29 -6.31 2.53
N ALA A 26 -16.47 -6.18 3.84
CA ALA A 26 -17.03 -7.23 4.67
C ALA A 26 -18.52 -7.56 4.31
N ALA A 27 -19.29 -6.55 3.92
CA ALA A 27 -20.68 -6.73 3.52
C ALA A 27 -20.82 -7.59 2.23
N PHE A 28 -19.87 -7.52 1.31
CA PHE A 28 -19.83 -8.39 0.13
C PHE A 28 -19.69 -9.86 0.50
N LEU A 29 -18.97 -10.18 1.58
CA LEU A 29 -18.77 -11.57 2.03
C LEU A 29 -20.06 -12.24 2.55
N GLY A 30 -21.03 -11.44 2.96
CA GLY A 30 -22.34 -11.91 3.44
C GLY A 30 -23.27 -12.40 2.31
N LYS A 31 -22.90 -12.22 1.05
CA LYS A 31 -23.66 -12.65 -0.13
C LYS A 31 -22.76 -13.42 -1.09
N PRO A 32 -22.32 -14.63 -0.75
CA PRO A 32 -21.60 -15.45 -1.70
C PRO A 32 -22.54 -15.75 -2.88
N ASP A 33 -22.06 -15.58 -4.09
CA ASP A 33 -22.79 -15.98 -5.29
C ASP A 33 -22.30 -17.37 -5.71
N PRO A 34 -22.96 -18.45 -5.27
CA PRO A 34 -22.46 -19.82 -5.42
C PRO A 34 -22.51 -20.33 -6.87
N PHE A 35 -23.13 -19.57 -7.78
CA PHE A 35 -23.36 -20.00 -9.16
C PHE A 35 -22.36 -19.48 -10.18
N VAL A 36 -21.53 -18.51 -9.83
CA VAL A 36 -20.52 -18.00 -10.76
C VAL A 36 -19.20 -18.72 -10.49
N ALA A 37 -19.00 -19.83 -11.19
CA ALA A 37 -17.65 -20.41 -11.26
C ALA A 37 -16.68 -19.33 -11.69
N ALA A 38 -15.71 -19.04 -10.84
CA ALA A 38 -14.71 -18.02 -11.13
C ALA A 38 -14.00 -18.35 -12.45
N SER A 39 -14.34 -17.64 -13.54
CA SER A 39 -13.68 -17.85 -14.80
C SER A 39 -12.20 -17.46 -14.64
N ASN A 40 -11.30 -18.25 -15.21
CA ASN A 40 -9.87 -17.92 -15.20
C ASN A 40 -9.59 -16.52 -15.77
N GLU A 41 -10.39 -16.09 -16.76
CA GLU A 41 -10.28 -14.77 -17.37
C GLU A 41 -10.52 -13.64 -16.35
N ARG A 42 -11.54 -13.78 -15.50
CA ARG A 42 -11.82 -12.80 -14.43
C ARG A 42 -10.64 -12.65 -13.48
N ARG A 43 -10.09 -13.78 -13.01
CA ARG A 43 -8.93 -13.79 -12.09
C ARG A 43 -7.71 -13.12 -12.70
N VAL A 44 -7.44 -13.37 -13.97
CA VAL A 44 -6.33 -12.73 -14.69
C VAL A 44 -6.54 -11.20 -14.78
N ILE A 45 -7.75 -10.74 -15.07
CA ILE A 45 -8.06 -9.31 -15.14
C ILE A 45 -7.86 -8.64 -13.78
N ILE A 46 -8.35 -9.27 -12.70
CA ILE A 46 -8.23 -8.73 -11.33
C ILE A 46 -6.77 -8.71 -10.87
N ALA A 47 -6.04 -9.82 -11.13
CA ALA A 47 -4.61 -9.91 -10.82
C ALA A 47 -3.84 -8.81 -11.56
N PHE A 48 -4.06 -8.64 -12.85
CA PHE A 48 -3.43 -7.59 -13.65
C PHE A 48 -3.75 -6.19 -13.13
N ALA A 49 -5.01 -5.91 -12.77
CA ALA A 49 -5.41 -4.62 -12.22
C ALA A 49 -4.69 -4.32 -10.89
N TYR A 50 -4.60 -5.31 -10.00
CA TYR A 50 -3.89 -5.15 -8.73
C TYR A 50 -2.37 -5.06 -8.91
N ASP A 51 -1.79 -5.85 -9.81
CA ASP A 51 -0.37 -5.80 -10.15
C ASP A 51 0.02 -4.42 -10.68
N LEU A 52 -0.85 -3.79 -11.48
CA LEU A 52 -0.66 -2.42 -11.93
C LEU A 52 -0.61 -1.44 -10.74
N VAL A 53 -1.48 -1.59 -9.75
CA VAL A 53 -1.46 -0.78 -8.52
C VAL A 53 -0.14 -0.98 -7.76
N CYS A 54 0.32 -2.22 -7.63
CA CYS A 54 1.60 -2.53 -6.99
C CYS A 54 2.79 -1.91 -7.76
N ILE A 55 2.81 -2.01 -9.09
CA ILE A 55 3.86 -1.43 -9.94
C ILE A 55 3.87 0.11 -9.79
N VAL A 56 2.71 0.76 -9.86
CA VAL A 56 2.60 2.21 -9.65
C VAL A 56 3.08 2.60 -8.25
N GLY A 57 2.73 1.82 -7.23
CA GLY A 57 3.22 2.01 -5.86
C GLY A 57 4.74 1.88 -5.75
N MET A 58 5.33 0.87 -6.40
CA MET A 58 6.79 0.69 -6.45
C MET A 58 7.47 1.86 -7.18
N LEU A 59 6.92 2.29 -8.32
CA LEU A 59 7.44 3.44 -9.05
C LEU A 59 7.35 4.74 -8.23
N ALA A 60 6.27 4.94 -7.48
CA ALA A 60 6.13 6.09 -6.59
C ALA A 60 7.17 6.12 -5.47
N VAL A 61 7.57 4.93 -4.96
CA VAL A 61 8.64 4.81 -3.97
C VAL A 61 10.02 5.03 -4.58
N LEU A 62 10.27 4.48 -5.78
CA LEU A 62 11.58 4.55 -6.44
C LEU A 62 11.83 5.91 -7.10
N PHE A 63 10.77 6.55 -7.63
CA PHE A 63 10.85 7.82 -8.37
C PHE A 63 9.90 8.88 -7.81
N PRO A 64 10.07 9.29 -6.55
CA PRO A 64 9.11 10.17 -5.87
C PRO A 64 8.95 11.54 -6.55
N VAL A 65 10.03 12.09 -7.13
CA VAL A 65 9.99 13.37 -7.83
C VAL A 65 9.15 13.27 -9.11
N ALA A 66 9.35 12.23 -9.91
CA ALA A 66 8.58 12.03 -11.14
C ALA A 66 7.09 11.80 -10.80
N CYS A 67 6.81 11.03 -9.77
CA CYS A 67 5.44 10.75 -9.33
C CYS A 67 4.72 12.02 -8.85
N SER A 68 5.41 12.90 -8.09
CA SER A 68 4.84 14.17 -7.64
C SER A 68 4.51 15.12 -8.78
N GLN A 69 5.33 15.14 -9.82
CA GLN A 69 5.09 15.96 -11.01
C GLN A 69 3.87 15.47 -11.81
N ILE A 70 3.75 14.16 -12.00
CA ILE A 70 2.63 13.55 -12.71
C ILE A 70 1.30 13.79 -11.97
N LEU A 71 1.31 13.70 -10.64
CA LEU A 71 0.12 13.92 -9.81
C LEU A 71 -0.20 15.40 -9.59
N GLY A 72 0.57 16.33 -10.16
CA GLY A 72 0.38 17.78 -9.96
C GLY A 72 0.64 18.25 -8.53
N ILE A 73 1.26 17.41 -7.70
CA ILE A 73 1.68 17.78 -6.35
C ILE A 73 2.96 18.62 -6.50
N ARG A 74 2.97 19.85 -5.99
CA ARG A 74 4.12 20.74 -6.09
C ARG A 74 5.38 20.04 -5.56
N ALA A 75 6.27 19.65 -6.47
CA ALA A 75 7.60 19.18 -6.10
C ALA A 75 8.34 20.35 -5.42
N LEU A 76 9.01 20.07 -4.31
CA LEU A 76 9.93 21.04 -3.71
C LEU A 76 10.99 21.38 -4.76
N PRO A 77 11.37 22.68 -4.93
CA PRO A 77 12.43 23.09 -5.83
C PRO A 77 13.72 22.30 -5.55
N THR A 78 14.40 21.85 -6.60
CA THR A 78 15.61 21.02 -6.51
C THR A 78 16.70 21.64 -5.64
N GLU A 79 16.81 22.98 -5.63
CA GLU A 79 17.77 23.73 -4.80
C GLU A 79 17.45 23.62 -3.30
N ALA A 80 16.18 23.74 -2.91
CA ALA A 80 15.76 23.57 -1.52
C ALA A 80 15.92 22.12 -1.04
N SER A 81 15.91 21.15 -1.95
CA SER A 81 16.17 19.74 -1.66
C SER A 81 17.63 19.47 -1.33
N GLN A 82 18.54 20.18 -1.98
CA GLN A 82 19.98 20.03 -1.78
C GLN A 82 20.44 20.63 -0.45
N GLU A 83 19.88 21.78 -0.03
CA GLU A 83 20.16 22.39 1.27
C GLU A 83 19.55 21.60 2.45
N ARG A 84 18.45 20.87 2.24
CA ARG A 84 17.77 20.06 3.27
C ARG A 84 18.37 18.67 3.45
N GLY A 85 19.53 18.37 2.85
CA GLY A 85 20.25 17.10 3.07
C GLY A 85 19.54 15.86 2.56
N ILE A 86 18.71 15.97 1.51
CA ILE A 86 18.12 14.83 0.84
C ILE A 86 19.26 14.01 0.23
N ARG A 87 19.50 12.83 0.78
CA ARG A 87 20.51 11.91 0.25
C ARG A 87 19.98 11.24 -1.00
N ALA A 88 20.60 11.51 -2.13
CA ALA A 88 20.37 10.80 -3.37
C ALA A 88 21.37 9.65 -3.50
N THR A 89 20.93 8.43 -3.73
CA THR A 89 21.80 7.35 -4.17
C THR A 89 21.64 7.15 -5.67
N ARG A 90 22.77 7.03 -6.35
CA ARG A 90 22.78 6.78 -7.79
C ARG A 90 22.74 5.27 -8.02
N PHE A 91 21.66 4.78 -8.61
CA PHE A 91 21.53 3.41 -9.04
C PHE A 91 21.33 3.38 -10.57
N MET A 92 22.23 2.71 -11.29
CA MET A 92 22.20 2.62 -12.76
C MET A 92 21.99 3.98 -13.49
N SER A 93 22.73 5.02 -13.11
CA SER A 93 22.61 6.38 -13.64
C SER A 93 21.34 7.16 -13.28
N VAL A 94 20.44 6.60 -12.50
CA VAL A 94 19.23 7.25 -11.99
C VAL A 94 19.51 7.73 -10.57
N GLN A 95 19.22 9.01 -10.26
CA GLN A 95 19.24 9.53 -8.91
C GLN A 95 17.98 9.07 -8.17
N ILE A 96 18.13 8.16 -7.22
CA ILE A 96 17.06 7.76 -6.33
C ILE A 96 17.14 8.63 -5.08
N LEU A 97 16.15 9.50 -4.93
CA LEU A 97 16.02 10.37 -3.76
C LEU A 97 15.45 9.56 -2.60
N HIS A 98 16.26 9.36 -1.56
CA HIS A 98 15.83 8.71 -0.33
C HIS A 98 15.42 9.77 0.70
N GLY A 99 14.15 9.81 0.99
CA GLY A 99 13.60 10.60 2.10
C GLY A 99 12.96 11.93 1.67
N HIS A 100 11.68 12.03 1.97
CA HIS A 100 10.88 13.24 1.77
C HIS A 100 10.89 14.15 3.01
N HIS A 101 11.68 13.80 4.03
CA HIS A 101 11.63 14.46 5.34
C HIS A 101 12.88 15.31 5.61
N PRO A 102 12.77 16.46 6.30
CA PRO A 102 13.90 17.25 6.73
C PRO A 102 14.80 16.47 7.69
N LEU A 103 16.12 16.74 7.65
CA LEU A 103 17.18 16.02 8.37
C LEU A 103 16.93 15.79 9.87
N GLU A 104 16.22 16.68 10.54
CA GLU A 104 15.94 16.58 11.98
C GLU A 104 14.93 15.48 12.34
N SER A 105 13.99 15.18 11.42
CA SER A 105 12.99 14.12 11.61
C SER A 105 13.48 12.75 11.11
N THR A 106 14.54 12.71 10.29
CA THR A 106 15.01 11.51 9.60
C THR A 106 15.62 10.45 10.51
N LYS A 107 16.28 10.82 11.60
CA LYS A 107 16.94 9.86 12.50
C LYS A 107 16.00 8.79 13.09
N ARG A 108 14.70 9.07 13.20
CA ARG A 108 13.70 8.13 13.70
C ARG A 108 13.10 7.21 12.63
N HIS A 109 13.30 7.55 11.35
CA HIS A 109 12.69 6.86 10.20
C HIS A 109 13.69 6.06 9.38
N GLU A 110 15.01 6.16 9.70
CA GLU A 110 16.06 5.51 8.94
C GLU A 110 16.33 4.09 9.44
N LEU A 111 16.34 3.15 8.51
CA LEU A 111 16.92 1.83 8.68
C LEU A 111 18.35 1.86 8.13
N LEU A 112 19.32 1.55 8.99
CA LEU A 112 20.71 1.34 8.58
C LEU A 112 20.87 -0.11 8.14
N ILE A 113 21.09 -0.32 6.84
CA ILE A 113 21.39 -1.63 6.26
C ILE A 113 22.68 -1.47 5.46
N MET A 114 23.71 -2.22 5.83
CA MET A 114 25.04 -2.20 5.16
C MET A 114 25.60 -0.77 5.01
N GLU A 115 25.62 0.02 6.09
CA GLU A 115 26.10 1.41 6.14
C GLU A 115 25.31 2.43 5.29
N ARG A 116 24.19 2.01 4.69
CA ARG A 116 23.29 2.90 3.95
C ARG A 116 22.02 3.16 4.74
N SER A 117 21.56 4.40 4.73
CA SER A 117 20.30 4.79 5.38
C SER A 117 19.15 4.72 4.37
N PHE A 118 18.11 3.99 4.74
CA PHE A 118 16.91 3.80 3.94
C PHE A 118 15.67 4.24 4.71
N CYS A 119 14.70 4.83 4.01
CA CYS A 119 13.41 5.13 4.62
C CYS A 119 12.64 3.84 4.92
N ALA A 120 12.38 3.56 6.20
CA ALA A 120 11.74 2.33 6.67
C ALA A 120 10.35 2.12 6.03
N THR A 121 9.55 3.17 5.94
CA THR A 121 8.20 3.12 5.35
C THR A 121 8.26 2.76 3.86
N CYS A 122 9.12 3.44 3.10
CA CYS A 122 9.26 3.19 1.66
C CYS A 122 9.72 1.77 1.36
N TYR A 123 10.70 1.27 2.11
CA TYR A 123 11.19 -0.10 1.94
C TYR A 123 10.17 -1.15 2.38
N GLY A 124 9.39 -0.89 3.44
CA GLY A 124 8.29 -1.75 3.84
C GLY A 124 7.22 -1.85 2.76
N LEU A 125 6.81 -0.72 2.18
CA LEU A 125 5.87 -0.68 1.05
C LEU A 125 6.40 -1.42 -0.17
N LEU A 126 7.67 -1.21 -0.53
CA LEU A 126 8.31 -1.86 -1.68
C LEU A 126 8.36 -3.38 -1.49
N ALA A 127 8.85 -3.85 -0.34
CA ALA A 127 8.92 -5.29 -0.05
C ALA A 127 7.52 -5.93 -0.02
N GLY A 128 6.54 -5.25 0.57
CA GLY A 128 5.15 -5.69 0.57
C GLY A 128 4.55 -5.74 -0.83
N ALA A 129 4.83 -4.75 -1.67
CA ALA A 129 4.35 -4.71 -3.05
C ALA A 129 4.94 -5.83 -3.90
N VAL A 130 6.24 -6.11 -3.78
CA VAL A 130 6.89 -7.22 -4.49
C VAL A 130 6.26 -8.54 -4.07
N LEU A 131 6.11 -8.80 -2.77
CA LEU A 131 5.50 -10.04 -2.29
C LEU A 131 4.05 -10.18 -2.74
N SER A 132 3.25 -9.12 -2.60
CA SER A 132 1.85 -9.13 -3.02
C SER A 132 1.70 -9.33 -4.52
N LEU A 133 2.52 -8.67 -5.35
CA LEU A 133 2.53 -8.83 -6.79
C LEU A 133 2.81 -10.29 -7.16
N VAL A 134 3.88 -10.88 -6.63
CA VAL A 134 4.21 -12.29 -6.91
C VAL A 134 3.07 -13.21 -6.48
N THR A 135 2.51 -13.01 -5.29
CA THR A 135 1.44 -13.87 -4.75
C THR A 135 0.17 -13.76 -5.58
N VAL A 136 -0.26 -12.54 -5.93
CA VAL A 136 -1.48 -12.31 -6.71
C VAL A 136 -1.33 -12.79 -8.16
N THR A 137 -0.16 -12.55 -8.79
CA THR A 137 0.13 -13.07 -10.14
C THR A 137 0.10 -14.61 -10.15
N VAL A 138 0.79 -15.26 -9.21
CA VAL A 138 0.79 -16.73 -9.12
C VAL A 138 -0.63 -17.26 -8.91
N PHE A 139 -1.42 -16.64 -8.04
CA PHE A 139 -2.82 -17.00 -7.85
C PHE A 139 -3.65 -16.81 -9.12
N GLY A 140 -3.52 -15.65 -9.79
CA GLY A 140 -4.26 -15.35 -11.03
C GLY A 140 -3.94 -16.33 -12.16
N LEU A 141 -2.68 -16.79 -12.28
CA LEU A 141 -2.24 -17.70 -13.33
C LEU A 141 -2.50 -19.18 -13.00
N SER A 142 -2.31 -19.60 -11.75
CA SER A 142 -2.41 -21.03 -11.37
C SER A 142 -3.83 -21.48 -11.02
N GLY A 143 -4.74 -20.54 -10.81
CA GLY A 143 -6.12 -20.85 -10.41
C GLY A 143 -6.14 -21.83 -9.25
N TRP A 144 -5.87 -21.39 -8.05
CA TRP A 144 -5.78 -22.27 -6.87
C TRP A 144 -6.99 -23.19 -6.71
N SER A 145 -7.01 -24.29 -7.45
CA SER A 145 -7.99 -25.36 -7.34
C SER A 145 -7.84 -26.17 -6.05
N VAL A 146 -6.76 -25.91 -5.28
CA VAL A 146 -6.42 -26.68 -4.08
C VAL A 146 -7.28 -26.30 -2.86
N TRP A 147 -7.94 -25.15 -2.87
CA TRP A 147 -8.66 -24.64 -1.72
C TRP A 147 -10.16 -24.70 -1.96
N THR A 148 -10.72 -25.90 -1.81
CA THR A 148 -12.17 -26.13 -1.88
C THR A 148 -12.92 -25.70 -0.61
N ASP A 149 -12.21 -25.49 0.50
CA ASP A 149 -12.80 -25.12 1.78
C ASP A 149 -12.85 -23.60 1.97
N THR A 150 -13.99 -23.10 2.42
CA THR A 150 -14.21 -21.67 2.69
C THR A 150 -13.50 -21.16 3.95
N HIS A 151 -13.24 -22.04 4.93
CA HIS A 151 -12.62 -21.66 6.20
C HIS A 151 -11.24 -20.99 6.05
N PRO A 152 -10.30 -21.51 5.25
CA PRO A 152 -9.01 -20.84 5.05
C PRO A 152 -9.16 -19.47 4.37
N ALA A 153 -10.12 -19.29 3.46
CA ALA A 153 -10.35 -18.02 2.80
C ALA A 153 -10.85 -16.94 3.76
N TYR A 154 -11.77 -17.29 4.69
CA TYR A 154 -12.16 -16.35 5.76
C TYR A 154 -11.01 -15.99 6.68
N PHE A 155 -10.17 -16.96 7.04
CA PHE A 155 -8.97 -16.69 7.84
C PHE A 155 -8.00 -15.75 7.12
N MET A 156 -7.75 -15.96 5.82
CA MET A 156 -6.94 -15.08 4.99
C MET A 156 -7.53 -13.67 4.92
N TYR A 157 -8.86 -13.54 4.81
CA TYR A 157 -9.53 -12.25 4.82
C TYR A 157 -9.31 -11.51 6.14
N LEU A 158 -9.54 -12.17 7.27
CA LEU A 158 -9.33 -11.58 8.59
C LEU A 158 -7.87 -11.18 8.81
N LEU A 159 -6.92 -12.00 8.36
CA LEU A 159 -5.50 -11.68 8.40
C LEU A 159 -5.19 -10.47 7.51
N GLY A 160 -5.79 -10.40 6.33
CA GLY A 160 -5.66 -9.25 5.42
C GLY A 160 -6.20 -7.97 6.06
N VAL A 161 -7.41 -7.98 6.58
CA VAL A 161 -8.03 -6.83 7.28
C VAL A 161 -7.18 -6.40 8.48
N SER A 162 -6.70 -7.34 9.28
CA SER A 162 -5.85 -7.03 10.42
C SER A 162 -4.53 -6.36 9.99
N GLY A 163 -3.90 -6.85 8.91
CA GLY A 163 -2.71 -6.24 8.32
C GLY A 163 -2.95 -4.80 7.85
N VAL A 164 -4.10 -4.55 7.23
CA VAL A 164 -4.51 -3.20 6.80
C VAL A 164 -4.76 -2.29 8.01
N ILE A 165 -5.53 -2.72 9.01
CA ILE A 165 -5.82 -1.92 10.21
C ILE A 165 -4.53 -1.57 10.96
N VAL A 166 -3.67 -2.57 11.19
CA VAL A 166 -2.38 -2.39 11.83
C VAL A 166 -1.47 -1.48 11.01
N GLY A 167 -1.48 -1.62 9.69
CA GLY A 167 -0.76 -0.73 8.78
C GLY A 167 -1.27 0.72 8.80
N LEU A 168 -2.58 0.93 8.90
CA LEU A 168 -3.18 2.28 9.02
C LEU A 168 -2.87 2.94 10.36
N SER A 169 -2.67 2.16 11.44
CA SER A 169 -2.38 2.71 12.77
C SER A 169 -1.12 3.60 12.81
N GLN A 170 -0.17 3.39 11.89
CA GLN A 170 1.01 4.26 11.80
C GLN A 170 0.68 5.73 11.43
N VAL A 171 -0.51 6.01 10.88
CA VAL A 171 -0.98 7.38 10.63
C VAL A 171 -1.24 8.10 11.95
N LEU A 172 -1.68 7.36 12.97
CA LEU A 172 -2.01 7.87 14.31
C LEU A 172 -0.79 7.95 15.24
N MET A 173 0.31 7.25 14.91
CA MET A 173 1.44 7.08 15.82
C MET A 173 2.74 7.62 15.19
N PRO A 174 2.99 8.94 15.24
CA PRO A 174 4.19 9.54 14.62
C PRO A 174 5.51 9.12 15.31
N SER A 175 5.48 8.58 16.53
CA SER A 175 6.67 8.25 17.32
C SER A 175 7.18 6.80 17.18
N ILE A 176 6.64 6.01 16.25
CA ILE A 176 6.99 4.59 16.07
C ILE A 176 8.45 4.44 15.57
N ARG A 177 9.15 3.44 16.09
CA ARG A 177 10.52 3.07 15.67
C ARG A 177 10.58 2.64 14.20
N ALA A 178 11.69 2.90 13.52
CA ALA A 178 11.88 2.60 12.09
C ALA A 178 11.56 1.13 11.73
N ARG A 179 12.02 0.15 12.52
CA ARG A 179 11.72 -1.28 12.28
C ARG A 179 10.22 -1.58 12.30
N ALA A 180 9.50 -1.00 13.26
CA ALA A 180 8.05 -1.18 13.34
C ALA A 180 7.35 -0.52 12.15
N ARG A 181 7.79 0.68 11.71
CA ARG A 181 7.25 1.33 10.51
C ARG A 181 7.44 0.48 9.25
N PHE A 182 8.61 -0.15 9.10
CA PHE A 182 8.84 -1.09 8.02
C PHE A 182 7.83 -2.24 8.06
N ALA A 183 7.70 -2.90 9.22
CA ALA A 183 6.79 -4.03 9.39
C ALA A 183 5.32 -3.64 9.15
N LEU A 184 4.88 -2.49 9.68
CA LEU A 184 3.51 -2.00 9.50
C LEU A 184 3.21 -1.67 8.04
N SER A 185 4.16 -1.06 7.32
CA SER A 185 4.00 -0.75 5.91
C SER A 185 4.01 -2.01 5.05
N PHE A 186 4.84 -2.98 5.37
CA PHE A 186 4.87 -4.30 4.74
C PHE A 186 3.54 -5.04 4.92
N LEU A 187 3.08 -5.15 6.18
CA LEU A 187 1.82 -5.83 6.52
C LEU A 187 0.61 -5.15 5.87
N PHE A 188 0.63 -3.83 5.73
CA PHE A 188 -0.42 -3.08 5.06
C PHE A 188 -0.61 -3.54 3.60
N VAL A 189 0.47 -3.62 2.83
CA VAL A 189 0.40 -4.01 1.41
C VAL A 189 0.08 -5.49 1.25
N VAL A 190 0.75 -6.36 2.03
CA VAL A 190 0.46 -7.80 2.02
C VAL A 190 -0.98 -8.05 2.47
N GLY A 191 -1.46 -7.33 3.50
CA GLY A 191 -2.84 -7.42 3.96
C GLY A 191 -3.85 -7.07 2.87
N THR A 192 -3.58 -6.05 2.07
CA THR A 192 -4.44 -5.66 0.94
C THR A 192 -4.48 -6.76 -0.13
N GLY A 193 -3.34 -7.36 -0.47
CA GLY A 193 -3.27 -8.50 -1.39
C GLY A 193 -4.05 -9.72 -0.87
N LEU A 194 -3.91 -10.05 0.41
CA LEU A 194 -4.67 -11.13 1.05
C LEU A 194 -6.17 -10.86 1.06
N MET A 195 -6.60 -9.61 1.30
CA MET A 195 -8.01 -9.23 1.17
C MET A 195 -8.53 -9.47 -0.23
N LEU A 196 -7.80 -9.08 -1.26
CA LEU A 196 -8.21 -9.29 -2.65
C LEU A 196 -8.37 -10.77 -2.96
N LEU A 197 -7.35 -11.58 -2.68
CA LEU A 197 -7.37 -13.02 -2.94
C LEU A 197 -8.50 -13.73 -2.20
N SER A 198 -8.71 -13.41 -0.93
CA SER A 198 -9.78 -14.00 -0.13
C SER A 198 -11.16 -13.54 -0.59
N THR A 199 -11.32 -12.28 -1.01
CA THR A 199 -12.59 -11.78 -1.56
C THR A 199 -12.95 -12.53 -2.84
N ASP A 200 -11.99 -12.71 -3.78
CA ASP A 200 -12.19 -13.51 -4.99
C ASP A 200 -12.62 -14.96 -4.68
N LEU A 201 -11.94 -15.59 -3.70
CA LEU A 201 -12.28 -16.96 -3.28
C LEU A 201 -13.66 -17.08 -2.66
N LEU A 202 -14.08 -16.10 -1.86
CA LEU A 202 -15.32 -16.16 -1.07
C LEU A 202 -16.54 -15.70 -1.85
N THR A 203 -16.39 -14.72 -2.75
CA THR A 203 -17.55 -14.10 -3.40
C THR A 203 -17.69 -14.48 -4.86
N ALA A 204 -16.59 -14.83 -5.54
CA ALA A 204 -16.52 -14.99 -6.97
C ALA A 204 -17.17 -13.82 -7.75
N ASN A 205 -17.18 -12.61 -7.18
CA ASN A 205 -17.88 -11.44 -7.66
C ASN A 205 -16.90 -10.36 -8.13
N LEU A 206 -16.93 -10.05 -9.43
CA LEU A 206 -16.07 -9.04 -10.03
C LEU A 206 -16.24 -7.66 -9.36
N GLY A 207 -17.46 -7.29 -8.97
CA GLY A 207 -17.72 -6.01 -8.31
C GLY A 207 -17.04 -5.90 -6.95
N ALA A 208 -17.05 -6.99 -6.15
CA ALA A 208 -16.37 -7.06 -4.87
C ALA A 208 -14.84 -6.95 -5.04
N ASP A 209 -14.28 -7.66 -6.01
CA ASP A 209 -12.85 -7.65 -6.30
C ASP A 209 -12.37 -6.28 -6.78
N LEU A 210 -13.11 -5.67 -7.73
CA LEU A 210 -12.82 -4.31 -8.21
C LEU A 210 -12.95 -3.28 -7.08
N PHE A 211 -13.87 -3.46 -6.15
CA PHE A 211 -13.99 -2.59 -4.99
C PHE A 211 -12.74 -2.66 -4.11
N VAL A 212 -12.19 -3.86 -3.86
CA VAL A 212 -10.93 -4.00 -3.11
C VAL A 212 -9.76 -3.37 -3.86
N VAL A 213 -9.69 -3.52 -5.19
CA VAL A 213 -8.67 -2.86 -6.01
C VAL A 213 -8.79 -1.33 -5.93
N LEU A 214 -10.01 -0.78 -6.02
CA LEU A 214 -10.25 0.67 -5.87
C LEU A 214 -9.86 1.17 -4.48
N LEU A 215 -10.13 0.37 -3.44
CA LEU A 215 -9.71 0.68 -2.08
C LEU A 215 -8.18 0.69 -1.95
N ALA A 216 -7.49 -0.24 -2.61
CA ALA A 216 -6.03 -0.24 -2.69
C ALA A 216 -5.48 1.01 -3.39
N VAL A 217 -6.08 1.44 -4.49
CA VAL A 217 -5.75 2.70 -5.18
C VAL A 217 -5.97 3.90 -4.27
N PHE A 218 -7.10 3.97 -3.59
CA PHE A 218 -7.39 5.03 -2.62
C PHE A 218 -6.31 5.11 -1.54
N TRP A 219 -5.92 3.98 -0.96
CA TRP A 219 -4.88 3.93 0.05
C TRP A 219 -3.51 4.32 -0.48
N LEU A 220 -3.16 3.89 -1.69
CA LEU A 220 -1.91 4.29 -2.36
C LEU A 220 -1.84 5.81 -2.54
N LEU A 221 -2.89 6.41 -3.10
CA LEU A 221 -2.96 7.85 -3.32
C LEU A 221 -2.95 8.63 -2.00
N SER A 222 -3.65 8.13 -1.00
CA SER A 222 -3.66 8.72 0.35
C SER A 222 -2.27 8.72 0.98
N ARG A 223 -1.53 7.62 0.81
CA ARG A 223 -0.14 7.49 1.31
C ARG A 223 0.80 8.47 0.62
N ILE A 224 0.72 8.56 -0.72
CA ILE A 224 1.52 9.51 -1.49
C ILE A 224 1.22 10.94 -1.02
N SER A 225 -0.06 11.30 -0.88
CA SER A 225 -0.46 12.64 -0.43
C SER A 225 0.01 12.97 0.98
N LEU A 226 -0.05 12.02 1.93
CA LEU A 226 0.46 12.22 3.30
C LEU A 226 1.97 12.41 3.33
N SER A 227 2.72 11.67 2.51
CA SER A 227 4.19 11.77 2.50
C SER A 227 4.69 13.11 1.96
N HIS A 228 3.89 13.84 1.20
CA HIS A 228 4.23 15.18 0.69
C HIS A 228 3.85 16.32 1.65
N ARG A 229 3.00 16.04 2.63
CA ARG A 229 2.52 17.06 3.60
C ARG A 229 3.27 17.04 4.93
N SER A 230 3.99 15.96 5.23
CA SER A 230 4.84 15.80 6.44
C SER A 230 6.27 16.22 6.16
#